data_22b540453c5dfad298dca9cfc0d4bf54
#
_entry.id   22b540453c5dfad298dca9cfc0d4bf54
#
_cell.length_a   1.000
_cell.length_b   1.000
_cell.length_c   1.000
_cell.angle_alpha   90.00
_cell.angle_beta   90.00
_cell.angle_gamma   90.00
#
_symmetry.space_group_name_H-M   'P 1'
#
loop_
_entity.id
_entity.type
_entity.pdbx_description
1 polymer ?
#
loop_
_entity_poly.entity_id
_entity_poly.type
_entity_poly.pdbx_seq_one_letter_code
_entity_poly.pdbx_strand_id
1 'polypeptide(L)'
;MKPCSEPSFLVDSLTDIPDTQCRELLRHIEINAAASDIFLWLKQLRIAPYSYDFIDNKGRKSPNYIIENLPPLQVNAHYLLAFHIYSFAENSYITGRYCEPVNPPVNRYMKGMFIEYRVDTKGTKSGLWCKLKGYYNHDIFSKGFFYVFSVANRIMMTRQLRNIKKLSELTAAGKVEVKRYDLKDYFIKSGLHWWIFCRRHNCKGLI
;
A
#
# COMPACT_ATOMS: atom_id res chain seq x y z
N MET A 1 -7.52 -21.38 20.59
CA MET A 1 -7.77 -20.05 20.03
C MET A 1 -8.57 -20.23 18.74
N LYS A 2 -9.77 -19.64 18.62
CA LYS A 2 -10.49 -19.64 17.34
C LYS A 2 -9.66 -18.84 16.34
N PRO A 3 -9.44 -19.32 15.11
CA PRO A 3 -8.79 -18.54 14.09
C PRO A 3 -9.56 -17.22 13.90
N CYS A 4 -8.83 -16.11 13.83
CA CYS A 4 -9.42 -14.81 13.54
C CYS A 4 -10.09 -14.92 12.16
N SER A 5 -11.41 -14.74 12.10
CA SER A 5 -12.12 -14.74 10.82
C SER A 5 -11.55 -13.61 9.96
N GLU A 6 -11.20 -13.95 8.74
CA GLU A 6 -10.74 -12.98 7.73
C GLU A 6 -11.83 -11.92 7.54
N PRO A 7 -11.50 -10.61 7.59
CA PRO A 7 -12.45 -9.55 7.28
C PRO A 7 -12.76 -9.54 5.78
N SER A 8 -13.92 -8.99 5.39
CA SER A 8 -14.22 -8.74 3.99
C SER A 8 -13.35 -7.61 3.46
N PHE A 9 -12.75 -7.79 2.28
CA PHE A 9 -11.93 -6.78 1.62
C PHE A 9 -12.67 -6.17 0.42
N LEU A 10 -12.49 -4.87 0.21
CA LEU A 10 -13.03 -4.21 -0.97
C LEU A 10 -12.45 -4.79 -2.26
N VAL A 11 -11.16 -5.18 -2.26
CA VAL A 11 -10.50 -5.79 -3.41
C VAL A 11 -11.16 -7.09 -3.88
N ASP A 12 -11.94 -7.76 -3.03
CA ASP A 12 -12.65 -8.99 -3.40
C ASP A 12 -13.87 -8.71 -4.28
N SER A 13 -14.50 -7.54 -4.11
CA SER A 13 -15.64 -7.09 -4.92
C SER A 13 -15.22 -6.38 -6.21
N LEU A 14 -13.92 -6.11 -6.41
CA LEU A 14 -13.45 -5.53 -7.66
C LEU A 14 -13.47 -6.58 -8.76
N THR A 15 -14.07 -6.21 -9.90
CA THR A 15 -14.28 -7.09 -11.04
C THR A 15 -12.96 -7.64 -11.56
N ASP A 16 -12.93 -8.93 -11.84
CA ASP A 16 -11.80 -9.57 -12.49
C ASP A 16 -11.53 -8.95 -13.86
N ILE A 17 -10.25 -8.82 -14.20
CA ILE A 17 -9.85 -8.34 -15.53
C ILE A 17 -10.06 -9.51 -16.50
N PRO A 18 -10.85 -9.34 -17.57
CA PRO A 18 -11.08 -10.40 -18.56
C PRO A 18 -9.77 -10.99 -19.10
N ASP A 19 -9.79 -12.26 -19.46
CA ASP A 19 -8.65 -12.99 -20.05
C ASP A 19 -7.36 -12.95 -19.22
N THR A 20 -7.47 -12.86 -17.89
CA THR A 20 -6.33 -12.90 -16.98
C THR A 20 -6.49 -13.95 -15.90
N GLN A 21 -5.36 -14.35 -15.33
CA GLN A 21 -5.31 -15.10 -14.07
C GLN A 21 -5.11 -14.16 -12.90
N CYS A 22 -5.67 -14.52 -11.76
CA CYS A 22 -5.53 -13.76 -10.53
C CYS A 22 -4.69 -14.54 -9.51
N ARG A 23 -3.90 -13.83 -8.72
CA ARG A 23 -3.22 -14.37 -7.54
C ARG A 23 -3.34 -13.40 -6.38
N GLU A 24 -3.64 -13.96 -5.22
CA GLU A 24 -3.80 -13.21 -3.99
C GLU A 24 -2.70 -13.54 -2.98
N LEU A 25 -2.28 -12.52 -2.26
CA LEU A 25 -1.37 -12.63 -1.12
C LEU A 25 -2.05 -11.97 0.08
N LEU A 26 -2.21 -12.71 1.16
CA LEU A 26 -2.78 -12.21 2.40
C LEU A 26 -1.75 -12.29 3.52
N ARG A 27 -1.66 -11.23 4.34
CA ARG A 27 -0.86 -11.16 5.56
C ARG A 27 -1.64 -10.48 6.67
N HIS A 28 -1.40 -10.95 7.87
CA HIS A 28 -2.01 -10.40 9.07
C HIS A 28 -0.99 -10.31 10.20
N ILE A 29 -1.15 -9.30 11.05
CA ILE A 29 -0.39 -9.13 12.29
C ILE A 29 -1.27 -8.48 13.37
N GLU A 30 -1.19 -8.96 14.60
CA GLU A 30 -1.82 -8.30 15.75
C GLU A 30 -0.93 -7.20 16.31
N ILE A 31 -1.53 -6.07 16.69
CA ILE A 31 -0.86 -4.85 17.15
C ILE A 31 -1.53 -4.39 18.45
N ASN A 32 -0.73 -4.11 19.47
CA ASN A 32 -1.21 -3.55 20.75
C ASN A 32 -1.28 -2.00 20.63
N ALA A 33 -2.14 -1.53 19.77
CA ALA A 33 -2.39 -0.11 19.56
C ALA A 33 -3.81 0.11 19.04
N ALA A 34 -4.32 1.32 19.19
CA ALA A 34 -5.61 1.71 18.62
C ALA A 34 -5.57 1.76 17.10
N ALA A 35 -6.72 1.61 16.44
CA ALA A 35 -6.81 1.71 14.99
C ALA A 35 -6.29 3.07 14.47
N SER A 36 -6.53 4.15 15.20
CA SER A 36 -6.02 5.50 14.88
C SER A 36 -4.50 5.55 14.81
N ASP A 37 -3.80 4.92 15.77
CA ASP A 37 -2.33 4.91 15.79
C ASP A 37 -1.77 4.13 14.60
N ILE A 38 -2.37 3.00 14.26
CA ILE A 38 -2.00 2.21 13.09
C ILE A 38 -2.25 3.02 11.81
N PHE A 39 -3.40 3.70 11.74
CA PHE A 39 -3.81 4.43 10.55
C PHE A 39 -2.91 5.64 10.27
N LEU A 40 -2.32 6.28 11.29
CA LEU A 40 -1.30 7.30 11.11
C LEU A 40 -0.12 6.78 10.26
N TRP A 41 0.34 5.55 10.52
CA TRP A 41 1.44 4.94 9.77
C TRP A 41 1.00 4.47 8.37
N LEU A 42 -0.23 4.00 8.23
CA LEU A 42 -0.79 3.68 6.91
C LEU A 42 -0.87 4.93 6.01
N LYS A 43 -1.23 6.09 6.57
CA LYS A 43 -1.20 7.36 5.82
C LYS A 43 0.22 7.74 5.37
N GLN A 44 1.24 7.39 6.13
CA GLN A 44 2.65 7.68 5.81
C GLN A 44 3.25 6.75 4.76
N LEU A 45 2.57 5.66 4.34
CA LEU A 45 2.98 4.84 3.20
C LEU A 45 3.03 5.63 1.88
N ARG A 46 2.46 6.83 1.84
CA ARG A 46 2.63 7.79 0.74
C ARG A 46 4.04 8.36 0.65
N ILE A 47 4.77 8.40 1.76
CA ILE A 47 6.12 8.98 1.85
C ILE A 47 7.19 7.90 1.69
N ALA A 48 7.01 6.78 2.39
CA ALA A 48 7.98 5.69 2.41
C ALA A 48 7.29 4.34 2.58
N PRO A 49 7.85 3.25 2.03
CA PRO A 49 7.23 1.92 2.04
C PRO A 49 7.33 1.20 3.38
N TYR A 50 8.21 1.62 4.29
CA TYR A 50 8.45 0.97 5.60
C TYR A 50 8.81 -0.53 5.50
N SER A 51 9.36 -0.98 4.36
CA SER A 51 9.80 -2.36 4.12
C SER A 51 11.33 -2.45 4.11
N TYR A 52 11.92 -2.50 2.94
CA TYR A 52 13.37 -2.50 2.75
C TYR A 52 13.82 -1.18 2.13
N ASP A 53 14.21 -0.22 2.97
CA ASP A 53 14.57 1.14 2.53
C ASP A 53 15.63 1.16 1.42
N PHE A 54 16.55 0.20 1.41
CA PHE A 54 17.58 0.09 0.39
C PHE A 54 16.98 -0.24 -1.00
N ILE A 55 15.99 -1.12 -1.05
CA ILE A 55 15.37 -1.58 -2.30
C ILE A 55 14.23 -0.63 -2.71
N ASP A 56 13.32 -0.36 -1.78
CA ASP A 56 12.03 0.28 -2.06
C ASP A 56 12.09 1.80 -1.93
N ASN A 57 13.06 2.33 -1.18
CA ASN A 57 13.19 3.76 -0.89
C ASN A 57 14.51 4.35 -1.38
N LYS A 58 15.18 3.68 -2.34
CA LYS A 58 16.45 4.13 -2.93
C LYS A 58 17.53 4.43 -1.87
N GLY A 59 17.59 3.64 -0.80
CA GLY A 59 18.51 3.81 0.32
C GLY A 59 18.13 4.90 1.33
N ARG A 60 17.03 5.64 1.12
CA ARG A 60 16.54 6.64 2.09
C ARG A 60 15.83 5.92 3.23
N LYS A 61 16.15 6.27 4.48
CA LYS A 61 15.46 5.71 5.65
C LYS A 61 14.01 6.17 5.70
N SER A 62 13.10 5.24 5.97
CA SER A 62 11.72 5.56 6.28
C SER A 62 11.64 6.37 7.58
N PRO A 63 10.82 7.46 7.64
CA PRO A 63 10.65 8.25 8.85
C PRO A 63 10.19 7.40 10.03
N ASN A 64 10.81 7.55 11.18
CA ASN A 64 10.42 6.88 12.44
C ASN A 64 9.67 7.83 13.40
N TYR A 65 9.11 8.90 12.87
CA TYR A 65 8.33 9.94 13.54
C TYR A 65 7.02 10.21 12.78
N ILE A 66 6.03 10.76 13.43
CA ILE A 66 4.78 11.17 12.81
C ILE A 66 4.99 12.47 12.03
N ILE A 67 4.56 12.49 10.78
CA ILE A 67 4.61 13.65 9.91
C ILE A 67 3.37 14.51 10.13
N GLU A 68 3.55 15.67 10.79
CA GLU A 68 2.46 16.58 11.14
C GLU A 68 1.77 17.19 9.91
N ASN A 69 2.57 17.62 8.94
CA ASN A 69 2.11 18.36 7.76
C ASN A 69 1.76 17.48 6.57
N LEU A 70 1.45 16.20 6.78
CA LEU A 70 1.03 15.31 5.71
C LEU A 70 -0.37 15.73 5.19
N PRO A 71 -0.53 15.97 3.88
CA PRO A 71 -1.83 16.31 3.33
C PRO A 71 -2.91 15.27 3.65
N PRO A 72 -4.19 15.62 3.72
CA PRO A 72 -5.27 14.66 3.92
C PRO A 72 -5.25 13.58 2.83
N LEU A 73 -5.84 12.42 3.12
CA LEU A 73 -6.02 11.38 2.11
C LEU A 73 -6.97 11.87 1.01
N GLN A 74 -6.64 11.54 -0.21
CA GLN A 74 -7.47 11.83 -1.38
C GLN A 74 -7.42 10.66 -2.34
N VAL A 75 -8.55 10.34 -2.95
CA VAL A 75 -8.62 9.38 -4.05
C VAL A 75 -7.72 9.86 -5.20
N ASN A 76 -7.06 8.93 -5.88
CA ASN A 76 -6.03 9.16 -6.90
C ASN A 76 -4.72 9.78 -6.39
N ALA A 77 -4.57 10.08 -5.09
CA ALA A 77 -3.26 10.47 -4.55
C ALA A 77 -2.27 9.30 -4.64
N HIS A 78 -0.97 9.63 -4.81
CA HIS A 78 0.10 8.64 -4.81
C HIS A 78 0.13 7.84 -3.49
N TYR A 79 0.30 6.54 -3.61
CA TYR A 79 0.35 5.60 -2.50
C TYR A 79 1.38 4.52 -2.74
N LEU A 80 2.23 4.25 -1.75
CA LEU A 80 3.38 3.37 -1.93
C LEU A 80 4.23 3.84 -3.13
N LEU A 81 4.91 2.90 -3.80
CA LEU A 81 5.82 3.23 -4.92
C LEU A 81 5.10 3.34 -6.26
N ALA A 82 4.03 2.56 -6.45
CA ALA A 82 3.43 2.36 -7.77
C ALA A 82 1.91 2.27 -7.73
N PHE A 83 1.29 2.75 -6.65
CA PHE A 83 -0.16 2.72 -6.48
C PHE A 83 -0.71 4.13 -6.36
N HIS A 84 -1.99 4.28 -6.70
CA HIS A 84 -2.81 5.41 -6.31
C HIS A 84 -3.92 4.95 -5.37
N ILE A 85 -4.33 5.81 -4.46
CA ILE A 85 -5.45 5.54 -3.56
C ILE A 85 -6.71 5.37 -4.41
N TYR A 86 -7.31 4.20 -4.36
CA TYR A 86 -8.57 3.90 -5.02
C TYR A 86 -9.76 4.23 -4.13
N SER A 87 -9.68 3.86 -2.86
CA SER A 87 -10.70 4.09 -1.85
C SER A 87 -10.08 4.04 -0.46
N PHE A 88 -10.69 4.70 0.52
CA PHE A 88 -10.27 4.63 1.92
C PHE A 88 -11.43 4.96 2.85
N ALA A 89 -11.33 4.47 4.09
CA ALA A 89 -12.12 4.93 5.22
C ALA A 89 -11.18 5.11 6.41
N GLU A 90 -11.24 6.28 7.03
CA GLU A 90 -10.38 6.64 8.18
C GLU A 90 -10.47 5.58 9.29
N ASN A 91 -9.32 5.21 9.82
CA ASN A 91 -9.14 4.20 10.87
C ASN A 91 -9.64 2.79 10.51
N SER A 92 -10.00 2.54 9.25
CA SER A 92 -10.55 1.27 8.80
C SER A 92 -9.73 0.65 7.67
N TYR A 93 -9.63 1.30 6.51
CA TYR A 93 -8.88 0.74 5.39
C TYR A 93 -8.33 1.79 4.42
N ILE A 94 -7.31 1.39 3.67
CA ILE A 94 -6.82 2.10 2.48
C ILE A 94 -6.61 1.06 1.38
N THR A 95 -7.27 1.27 0.23
CA THR A 95 -7.12 0.44 -0.97
C THR A 95 -6.35 1.24 -2.02
N GLY A 96 -5.28 0.67 -2.55
CA GLY A 96 -4.49 1.21 -3.65
C GLY A 96 -4.68 0.41 -4.93
N ARG A 97 -4.78 1.09 -6.06
CA ARG A 97 -4.76 0.51 -7.40
C ARG A 97 -3.42 0.80 -8.05
N TYR A 98 -2.81 -0.23 -8.65
CA TYR A 98 -1.58 -0.06 -9.41
C TYR A 98 -1.78 0.87 -10.59
N CYS A 99 -0.83 1.79 -10.76
CA CYS A 99 -0.81 2.72 -11.89
C CYS A 99 0.06 2.16 -13.00
N GLU A 100 -0.54 1.86 -14.11
CA GLU A 100 0.23 1.73 -15.34
C GLU A 100 0.76 3.12 -15.74
N PRO A 101 1.94 3.26 -16.14
CA PRO A 101 3.04 2.38 -16.51
C PRO A 101 4.37 2.79 -15.87
N VAL A 102 4.60 2.38 -14.66
CA VAL A 102 5.84 2.75 -13.97
C VAL A 102 7.03 1.98 -14.53
N ASN A 103 6.79 0.79 -15.09
CA ASN A 103 7.86 -0.04 -15.62
C ASN A 103 7.40 -0.87 -16.83
N PRO A 104 7.77 -0.51 -18.07
CA PRO A 104 7.35 -1.22 -19.27
C PRO A 104 7.59 -2.74 -19.25
N PRO A 105 8.72 -3.29 -18.74
CA PRO A 105 8.91 -4.73 -18.64
C PRO A 105 7.88 -5.41 -17.75
N VAL A 106 7.50 -4.78 -16.64
CA VAL A 106 6.52 -5.34 -15.69
C VAL A 106 5.13 -5.39 -16.30
N ASN A 107 4.73 -4.35 -17.02
CA ASN A 107 3.42 -4.26 -17.67
C ASN A 107 3.20 -5.33 -18.74
N ARG A 108 4.28 -5.90 -19.30
CA ARG A 108 4.17 -7.02 -20.24
C ARG A 108 3.57 -8.27 -19.60
N TYR A 109 3.86 -8.49 -18.32
CA TYR A 109 3.50 -9.70 -17.58
C TYR A 109 2.32 -9.48 -16.63
N MET A 110 2.12 -8.24 -16.16
CA MET A 110 1.10 -7.86 -15.19
C MET A 110 0.06 -6.92 -15.81
N LYS A 111 -1.22 -7.25 -15.64
CA LYS A 111 -2.36 -6.51 -16.22
C LYS A 111 -3.05 -5.58 -15.23
N GLY A 112 -2.83 -5.77 -13.97
CA GLY A 112 -3.37 -4.92 -12.91
C GLY A 112 -3.01 -5.46 -11.54
N MET A 113 -3.10 -4.60 -10.53
CA MET A 113 -2.85 -5.00 -9.15
C MET A 113 -3.59 -4.07 -8.21
N PHE A 114 -4.12 -4.63 -7.14
CA PHE A 114 -4.70 -3.90 -6.02
C PHE A 114 -4.03 -4.32 -4.73
N ILE A 115 -3.87 -3.38 -3.82
CA ILE A 115 -3.41 -3.62 -2.46
C ILE A 115 -4.39 -2.99 -1.48
N GLU A 116 -4.76 -3.70 -0.42
CA GLU A 116 -5.60 -3.17 0.63
C GLU A 116 -4.97 -3.42 2.00
N TYR A 117 -4.88 -2.37 2.78
CA TYR A 117 -4.59 -2.43 4.21
C TYR A 117 -5.88 -2.21 4.96
N ARG A 118 -6.22 -3.14 5.85
CA ARG A 118 -7.43 -3.09 6.67
C ARG A 118 -7.08 -3.24 8.14
N VAL A 119 -7.64 -2.36 8.94
CA VAL A 119 -7.54 -2.42 10.41
C VAL A 119 -8.84 -2.97 10.96
N ASP A 120 -8.73 -4.02 11.77
CA ASP A 120 -9.83 -4.67 12.48
C ASP A 120 -9.62 -4.51 13.98
N THR A 121 -10.57 -3.86 14.66
CA THR A 121 -10.44 -3.55 16.09
C THR A 121 -11.10 -4.64 16.93
N LYS A 122 -10.35 -5.18 17.89
CA LYS A 122 -10.82 -6.21 18.84
C LYS A 122 -10.50 -5.79 20.28
N GLY A 123 -11.42 -5.06 20.89
CA GLY A 123 -11.19 -4.53 22.24
C GLY A 123 -10.00 -3.56 22.27
N THR A 124 -8.98 -3.85 23.07
CA THR A 124 -7.77 -3.02 23.22
C THR A 124 -6.68 -3.31 22.18
N LYS A 125 -6.86 -4.33 21.36
CA LYS A 125 -5.92 -4.73 20.30
C LYS A 125 -6.54 -4.51 18.94
N SER A 126 -5.69 -4.32 17.95
CA SER A 126 -6.12 -4.23 16.56
C SER A 126 -5.39 -5.24 15.70
N GLY A 127 -6.07 -5.79 14.71
CA GLY A 127 -5.48 -6.58 13.64
C GLY A 127 -5.17 -5.70 12.44
N LEU A 128 -3.96 -5.79 11.90
CA LEU A 128 -3.62 -5.18 10.62
C LEU A 128 -3.50 -6.27 9.57
N TRP A 129 -4.34 -6.17 8.57
CA TRP A 129 -4.39 -7.04 7.41
C TRP A 129 -3.81 -6.32 6.20
N CYS A 130 -3.11 -7.06 5.34
CA CYS A 130 -2.70 -6.57 4.03
C CYS A 130 -3.02 -7.65 3.00
N LYS A 131 -3.86 -7.30 2.01
CA LYS A 131 -4.23 -8.15 0.89
C LYS A 131 -3.74 -7.53 -0.41
N LEU A 132 -3.01 -8.30 -1.19
CA LEU A 132 -2.54 -7.94 -2.53
C LEU A 132 -3.21 -8.87 -3.53
N LYS A 133 -3.92 -8.32 -4.50
CA LYS A 133 -4.57 -9.05 -5.61
C LYS A 133 -3.94 -8.59 -6.91
N GLY A 134 -3.34 -9.51 -7.65
CA GLY A 134 -2.64 -9.19 -8.89
C GLY A 134 -3.10 -10.04 -10.06
N TYR A 135 -3.22 -9.42 -11.24
CA TYR A 135 -3.71 -10.02 -12.49
C TYR A 135 -2.60 -10.14 -13.51
N TYR A 136 -2.50 -11.28 -14.17
CA TYR A 136 -1.44 -11.58 -15.13
C TYR A 136 -1.96 -12.45 -16.29
N ASN A 137 -1.21 -12.48 -17.40
CA ASN A 137 -1.58 -13.26 -18.58
C ASN A 137 -1.49 -14.77 -18.33
N HIS A 138 -2.19 -15.54 -19.17
CA HIS A 138 -2.21 -17.01 -19.10
C HIS A 138 -0.90 -17.68 -19.55
N ASP A 139 0.04 -16.93 -20.16
CA ASP A 139 1.29 -17.48 -20.66
C ASP A 139 2.27 -17.90 -19.54
N ILE A 140 3.18 -18.81 -19.85
CA ILE A 140 4.12 -19.41 -18.88
C ILE A 140 5.12 -18.39 -18.31
N PHE A 141 5.51 -17.38 -19.10
CA PHE A 141 6.44 -16.36 -18.65
C PHE A 141 5.79 -15.43 -17.63
N SER A 142 4.53 -15.03 -17.86
CA SER A 142 3.73 -14.26 -16.91
C SER A 142 3.51 -15.02 -15.61
N LYS A 143 3.24 -16.32 -15.67
CA LYS A 143 3.12 -17.20 -14.49
C LYS A 143 4.44 -17.26 -13.70
N GLY A 144 5.56 -17.49 -14.38
CA GLY A 144 6.88 -17.53 -13.76
C GLY A 144 7.27 -16.20 -13.12
N PHE A 145 7.09 -15.09 -13.84
CA PHE A 145 7.31 -13.75 -13.33
C PHE A 145 6.47 -13.49 -12.08
N PHE A 146 5.18 -13.79 -12.15
CA PHE A 146 4.26 -13.54 -11.04
C PHE A 146 4.53 -14.42 -9.82
N TYR A 147 5.08 -15.60 -10.02
CA TYR A 147 5.55 -16.46 -8.92
C TYR A 147 6.70 -15.81 -8.15
N VAL A 148 7.76 -15.41 -8.86
CA VAL A 148 8.92 -14.71 -8.25
C VAL A 148 8.48 -13.39 -7.58
N PHE A 149 7.67 -12.60 -8.27
CA PHE A 149 7.08 -11.37 -7.75
C PHE A 149 6.28 -11.60 -6.46
N SER A 150 5.49 -12.68 -6.41
CA SER A 150 4.70 -13.04 -5.21
C SER A 150 5.58 -13.39 -4.03
N VAL A 151 6.69 -14.12 -4.24
CA VAL A 151 7.64 -14.47 -3.17
C VAL A 151 8.30 -13.20 -2.62
N ALA A 152 8.78 -12.31 -3.50
CA ALA A 152 9.39 -11.05 -3.10
C ALA A 152 8.39 -10.18 -2.32
N ASN A 153 7.17 -10.00 -2.82
CA ASN A 153 6.14 -9.23 -2.12
C ASN A 153 5.76 -9.84 -0.77
N ARG A 154 5.73 -11.17 -0.65
CA ARG A 154 5.47 -11.83 0.63
C ARG A 154 6.50 -11.44 1.70
N ILE A 155 7.77 -11.37 1.33
CA ILE A 155 8.86 -10.96 2.22
C ILE A 155 8.72 -9.47 2.57
N MET A 156 8.49 -8.62 1.57
CA MET A 156 8.34 -7.18 1.73
C MET A 156 7.14 -6.83 2.61
N MET A 157 5.97 -7.40 2.36
CA MET A 157 4.75 -7.20 3.15
C MET A 157 4.97 -7.62 4.62
N THR A 158 5.63 -8.77 4.84
CA THR A 158 5.92 -9.24 6.20
C THR A 158 6.80 -8.24 6.96
N ARG A 159 7.84 -7.73 6.31
CA ARG A 159 8.74 -6.71 6.91
C ARG A 159 7.98 -5.42 7.19
N GLN A 160 7.20 -4.95 6.23
CA GLN A 160 6.41 -3.74 6.35
C GLN A 160 5.43 -3.81 7.52
N LEU A 161 4.64 -4.89 7.62
CA LEU A 161 3.69 -5.07 8.73
C LEU A 161 4.38 -5.10 10.09
N ARG A 162 5.57 -5.73 10.19
CA ARG A 162 6.36 -5.73 11.44
C ARG A 162 6.85 -4.34 11.81
N ASN A 163 7.28 -3.55 10.85
CA ASN A 163 7.72 -2.18 11.09
C ASN A 163 6.54 -1.28 11.49
N ILE A 164 5.39 -1.39 10.80
CA ILE A 164 4.16 -0.67 11.18
C ILE A 164 3.73 -1.06 12.59
N LYS A 165 3.73 -2.36 12.94
CA LYS A 165 3.44 -2.83 14.29
C LYS A 165 4.32 -2.12 15.33
N LYS A 166 5.63 -2.22 15.17
CA LYS A 166 6.61 -1.60 16.09
C LYS A 166 6.35 -0.09 16.26
N LEU A 167 6.12 0.62 15.17
CA LEU A 167 5.92 2.07 15.17
C LEU A 167 4.57 2.44 15.79
N SER A 168 3.50 1.70 15.51
CA SER A 168 2.18 1.93 16.11
C SER A 168 2.18 1.67 17.62
N GLU A 169 2.86 0.62 18.07
CA GLU A 169 2.99 0.32 19.52
C GLU A 169 3.84 1.39 20.25
N LEU A 170 4.87 1.95 19.59
CA LEU A 170 5.62 3.09 20.12
C LEU A 170 4.76 4.36 20.16
N THR A 171 3.88 4.57 19.16
CA THR A 171 2.95 5.70 19.15
C THR A 171 1.96 5.60 20.32
N ALA A 172 1.34 4.44 20.50
CA ALA A 172 0.43 4.18 21.62
C ALA A 172 1.10 4.38 23.00
N ALA A 173 2.42 4.14 23.09
CA ALA A 173 3.20 4.37 24.29
C ALA A 173 3.69 5.83 24.44
N GLY A 174 3.34 6.75 23.55
CA GLY A 174 3.79 8.16 23.57
C GLY A 174 5.28 8.35 23.31
N LYS A 175 5.95 7.38 22.67
CA LYS A 175 7.42 7.38 22.44
C LYS A 175 7.80 7.79 21.02
N VAL A 176 6.87 8.29 20.23
CA VAL A 176 7.11 8.74 18.85
C VAL A 176 7.03 10.26 18.80
N GLU A 177 8.04 10.86 18.21
CA GLU A 177 8.08 12.31 17.98
C GLU A 177 7.15 12.69 16.83
N VAL A 178 6.65 13.94 16.87
CA VAL A 178 5.91 14.56 15.78
C VAL A 178 6.80 15.60 15.13
N LYS A 179 7.02 15.51 13.82
CA LYS A 179 7.91 16.44 13.09
C LYS A 179 7.28 16.88 11.77
N ARG A 180 7.68 18.06 11.32
CA ARG A 180 7.38 18.50 9.95
C ARG A 180 8.36 17.83 8.98
N TYR A 181 7.86 17.48 7.81
CA TYR A 181 8.61 16.85 6.72
C TYR A 181 8.69 17.78 5.52
N ASP A 182 9.86 17.81 4.84
CA ASP A 182 9.95 18.50 3.55
C ASP A 182 9.21 17.69 2.47
N LEU A 183 8.03 18.18 2.11
CA LEU A 183 7.16 17.52 1.15
C LEU A 183 7.50 17.80 -0.32
N LYS A 184 8.57 18.55 -0.62
CA LYS A 184 8.97 18.84 -2.00
C LYS A 184 9.09 17.57 -2.84
N ASP A 185 9.81 16.56 -2.33
CA ASP A 185 9.97 15.27 -2.99
C ASP A 185 8.64 14.53 -3.17
N TYR A 186 7.70 14.66 -2.23
CA TYR A 186 6.37 14.07 -2.32
C TYR A 186 5.54 14.71 -3.42
N PHE A 187 5.53 16.04 -3.48
CA PHE A 187 4.78 16.76 -4.52
C PHE A 187 5.38 16.56 -5.91
N ILE A 188 6.69 16.49 -6.03
CA ILE A 188 7.37 16.19 -7.31
C ILE A 188 6.98 14.78 -7.77
N LYS A 189 7.01 13.77 -6.89
CA LYS A 189 6.63 12.40 -7.23
C LYS A 189 5.15 12.28 -7.59
N SER A 190 4.26 12.86 -6.80
CA SER A 190 2.82 12.82 -7.07
C SER A 190 2.44 13.63 -8.31
N GLY A 191 3.06 14.80 -8.53
CA GLY A 191 2.87 15.61 -9.75
C GLY A 191 3.40 14.95 -11.01
N LEU A 192 4.58 14.31 -10.93
CA LEU A 192 5.17 13.58 -12.06
C LEU A 192 4.32 12.35 -12.43
N HIS A 193 3.82 11.61 -11.46
CA HIS A 193 2.91 10.50 -11.69
C HIS A 193 1.58 10.96 -12.30
N TRP A 194 1.01 12.04 -11.79
CA TRP A 194 -0.21 12.64 -12.33
C TRP A 194 0.00 13.10 -13.79
N TRP A 195 1.11 13.77 -14.10
CA TRP A 195 1.43 14.24 -15.43
C TRP A 195 1.63 13.08 -16.43
N ILE A 196 2.33 12.01 -16.03
CA ILE A 196 2.52 10.80 -16.84
C ILE A 196 1.18 10.10 -17.08
N PHE A 197 0.35 10.00 -16.06
CA PHE A 197 -0.99 9.41 -16.13
C PHE A 197 -1.89 10.20 -17.08
N CYS A 198 -2.00 11.51 -16.92
CA CYS A 198 -2.82 12.38 -17.77
C CYS A 198 -2.36 12.40 -19.22
N ARG A 199 -1.05 12.36 -19.48
CA ARG A 199 -0.49 12.37 -20.84
C ARG A 199 -0.82 11.08 -21.62
N ARG A 200 -0.93 9.94 -20.96
CA ARG A 200 -1.23 8.65 -21.59
C ARG A 200 -2.70 8.33 -21.75
N HIS A 201 -3.51 8.75 -20.82
CA HIS A 201 -4.95 8.44 -20.82
C HIS A 201 -5.83 9.54 -21.42
N ASN A 202 -5.22 10.54 -22.04
CA ASN A 202 -5.92 11.64 -22.72
C ASN A 202 -7.05 12.24 -21.87
N CYS A 203 -6.76 12.43 -20.56
CA CYS A 203 -7.70 12.98 -19.57
C CYS A 203 -8.02 14.46 -19.84
N LYS A 204 -8.46 14.76 -21.07
CA LYS A 204 -9.07 16.05 -21.42
C LYS A 204 -10.46 16.06 -20.82
N GLY A 205 -10.61 16.63 -19.62
CA GLY A 205 -11.92 16.84 -19.02
C GLY A 205 -12.06 16.59 -17.52
N LEU A 206 -10.96 16.46 -16.78
CA LEU A 206 -10.97 16.34 -15.32
C LEU A 206 -10.09 17.43 -14.68
N ILE A 207 -10.28 18.67 -15.08
CA ILE A 207 -9.84 19.88 -14.35
C ILE A 207 -11.08 20.67 -14.01
#